data_5f51996f4b3bcf3a1003b6fb69a68afc
#
_entry.id   5f51996f4b3bcf3a1003b6fb69a68afc
#
_cell.length_a   1.000
_cell.length_b   1.000
_cell.length_c   1.000
_cell.angle_alpha   90.00
_cell.angle_beta   90.00
_cell.angle_gamma   90.00
#
_symmetry.space_group_name_H-M   'P 1'
#
loop_
_entity.id
_entity.type
_entity.pdbx_description
1 polymer ?
#
loop_
_entity_poly.entity_id
_entity_poly.type
_entity_poly.pdbx_seq_one_letter_code
_entity_poly.pdbx_strand_id
1 'polypeptide(L)'
;MIPPTFIDELLARTDIVEIIESRVALKKTGQNFSGLCPFHQEKSPSFSVSQEKQFYYCFGCQASGSALKFLMEFDRMDFLSAVESLAGRLGLAVPNDASSEDREAVAQRKLIFDTLAEAKDFYKQQLRSNPQRGRAVDYLKQRGLTGEVANRFEIGFA
;
A
#
# COMPACT_ATOMS: atom_id res chain seq x y z
N MET A 1 20.78 -5.89 3.11
CA MET A 1 20.03 -5.91 1.81
C MET A 1 19.54 -7.33 1.57
N ILE A 2 18.28 -7.53 1.16
CA ILE A 2 17.75 -8.89 0.89
C ILE A 2 18.41 -9.41 -0.39
N PRO A 3 19.04 -10.59 -0.37
CA PRO A 3 19.67 -11.14 -1.57
C PRO A 3 18.65 -11.42 -2.68
N PRO A 4 18.95 -11.10 -3.96
CA PRO A 4 18.06 -11.42 -5.08
C PRO A 4 17.68 -12.89 -5.15
N THR A 5 18.64 -13.79 -4.86
CA THR A 5 18.42 -15.25 -4.82
C THR A 5 17.35 -15.67 -3.82
N PHE A 6 17.23 -14.97 -2.69
CA PHE A 6 16.15 -15.20 -1.72
C PHE A 6 14.79 -14.79 -2.26
N ILE A 7 14.73 -13.66 -2.98
CA ILE A 7 13.49 -13.19 -3.63
C ILE A 7 13.04 -14.18 -4.70
N ASP A 8 13.97 -14.69 -5.51
CA ASP A 8 13.68 -15.70 -6.53
C ASP A 8 13.17 -17.00 -5.89
N GLU A 9 13.80 -17.48 -4.82
CA GLU A 9 13.33 -18.64 -4.06
C GLU A 9 11.94 -18.41 -3.44
N LEU A 10 11.73 -17.25 -2.84
CA LEU A 10 10.46 -16.88 -2.24
C LEU A 10 9.32 -16.88 -3.26
N LEU A 11 9.55 -16.28 -4.44
CA LEU A 11 8.56 -16.25 -5.52
C LEU A 11 8.34 -17.62 -6.14
N ALA A 12 9.38 -18.45 -6.27
CA ALA A 12 9.25 -19.80 -6.78
C ALA A 12 8.42 -20.74 -5.88
N ARG A 13 8.37 -20.45 -4.57
CA ARG A 13 7.58 -21.21 -3.59
C ARG A 13 6.18 -20.59 -3.32
N THR A 14 5.93 -19.40 -3.83
CA THR A 14 4.66 -18.69 -3.62
C THR A 14 3.70 -19.03 -4.75
N ASP A 15 2.47 -19.46 -4.42
CA ASP A 15 1.40 -19.54 -5.41
C ASP A 15 0.67 -18.18 -5.49
N ILE A 16 0.84 -17.51 -6.63
CA ILE A 16 0.22 -16.20 -6.87
C ILE A 16 -1.31 -16.26 -6.83
N VAL A 17 -1.89 -17.41 -7.20
CA VAL A 17 -3.35 -17.58 -7.20
C VAL A 17 -3.87 -17.52 -5.77
N GLU A 18 -3.25 -18.23 -4.83
CA GLU A 18 -3.64 -18.22 -3.41
C GLU A 18 -3.52 -16.81 -2.81
N ILE A 19 -2.45 -16.07 -3.16
CA ILE A 19 -2.25 -14.71 -2.67
C ILE A 19 -3.35 -13.77 -3.15
N ILE A 20 -3.70 -13.86 -4.43
CA ILE A 20 -4.69 -12.97 -5.05
C ILE A 20 -6.12 -13.39 -4.67
N GLU A 21 -6.42 -14.69 -4.66
CA GLU A 21 -7.77 -15.20 -4.37
C GLU A 21 -8.24 -14.86 -2.95
N SER A 22 -7.31 -14.70 -2.01
CA SER A 22 -7.63 -14.24 -0.66
C SER A 22 -8.14 -12.79 -0.61
N ARG A 23 -8.04 -12.02 -1.69
CA ARG A 23 -8.38 -10.59 -1.80
C ARG A 23 -9.35 -10.27 -2.94
N VAL A 24 -9.25 -11.02 -4.02
CA VAL A 24 -9.99 -10.79 -5.26
C VAL A 24 -10.68 -12.10 -5.65
N ALA A 25 -11.99 -12.05 -5.89
CA ALA A 25 -12.73 -13.22 -6.35
C ALA A 25 -12.26 -13.63 -7.75
N LEU A 26 -11.62 -14.79 -7.85
CA LEU A 26 -11.12 -15.36 -9.10
C LEU A 26 -12.00 -16.52 -9.55
N LYS A 27 -12.14 -16.68 -10.86
CA LYS A 27 -12.76 -17.85 -11.50
C LYS A 27 -11.78 -18.50 -12.45
N LYS A 28 -11.67 -19.81 -12.39
CA LYS A 28 -10.81 -20.56 -13.31
C LYS A 28 -11.35 -20.47 -14.74
N THR A 29 -10.49 -20.03 -15.66
CA THR A 29 -10.83 -19.85 -17.07
C THR A 29 -9.74 -20.51 -17.92
N GLY A 30 -9.94 -21.77 -18.28
CA GLY A 30 -8.92 -22.58 -18.94
C GLY A 30 -7.73 -22.84 -18.03
N GLN A 31 -6.53 -22.45 -18.47
CA GLN A 31 -5.29 -22.59 -17.71
C GLN A 31 -5.02 -21.41 -16.75
N ASN A 32 -5.78 -20.33 -16.86
CA ASN A 32 -5.63 -19.12 -16.05
C ASN A 32 -6.83 -18.92 -15.12
N PHE A 33 -6.69 -17.94 -14.23
CA PHE A 33 -7.76 -17.45 -13.39
C PHE A 33 -8.12 -16.02 -13.81
N SER A 34 -9.41 -15.67 -13.75
CA SER A 34 -9.92 -14.39 -14.20
C SER A 34 -10.84 -13.77 -13.15
N GLY A 35 -10.81 -12.45 -13.01
CA GLY A 35 -11.64 -11.70 -12.07
C GLY A 35 -11.76 -10.23 -12.46
N LEU A 36 -12.50 -9.47 -11.64
CA LEU A 36 -12.52 -8.02 -11.76
C LEU A 36 -11.20 -7.43 -11.23
N CYS A 37 -10.68 -6.44 -11.93
CA CYS A 37 -9.42 -5.81 -11.55
C CYS A 37 -9.56 -5.02 -10.24
N PRO A 38 -8.69 -5.22 -9.27
CA PRO A 38 -8.72 -4.45 -8.03
C PRO A 38 -8.10 -3.04 -8.15
N PHE A 39 -7.42 -2.76 -9.27
CA PHE A 39 -6.69 -1.50 -9.47
C PHE A 39 -7.46 -0.47 -10.28
N HIS A 40 -8.57 -0.84 -10.93
CA HIS A 40 -9.47 0.08 -11.61
C HIS A 40 -10.92 -0.45 -11.57
N GLN A 41 -11.87 0.44 -11.75
CA GLN A 41 -13.30 0.06 -11.77
C GLN A 41 -13.68 -0.49 -13.14
N GLU A 42 -14.26 -1.68 -13.16
CA GLU A 42 -14.77 -2.34 -14.37
C GLU A 42 -16.01 -3.19 -14.07
N LYS A 43 -16.80 -3.48 -15.11
CA LYS A 43 -17.99 -4.32 -15.01
C LYS A 43 -17.78 -5.73 -15.56
N SER A 44 -16.77 -5.92 -16.39
CA SER A 44 -16.42 -7.19 -17.01
C SER A 44 -15.01 -7.61 -16.63
N PRO A 45 -14.76 -8.88 -16.33
CA PRO A 45 -13.45 -9.35 -15.91
C PRO A 45 -12.38 -9.11 -16.98
N SER A 46 -11.35 -8.32 -16.63
CA SER A 46 -10.15 -8.11 -17.46
C SER A 46 -8.85 -8.45 -16.74
N PHE A 47 -8.94 -8.85 -15.47
CA PHE A 47 -7.81 -9.24 -14.66
C PHE A 47 -7.56 -10.74 -14.81
N SER A 48 -6.37 -11.11 -15.26
CA SER A 48 -5.96 -12.49 -15.50
C SER A 48 -4.74 -12.85 -14.64
N VAL A 49 -4.79 -14.04 -14.05
CA VAL A 49 -3.70 -14.57 -13.21
C VAL A 49 -3.25 -15.92 -13.79
N SER A 50 -1.99 -16.02 -14.15
CA SER A 50 -1.38 -17.26 -14.62
C SER A 50 -0.65 -17.96 -13.49
N GLN A 51 -1.16 -19.11 -13.07
CA GLN A 51 -0.52 -19.96 -12.06
C GLN A 51 0.79 -20.54 -12.59
N GLU A 52 0.85 -20.93 -13.87
CA GLU A 52 2.08 -21.46 -14.47
C GLU A 52 3.21 -20.43 -14.53
N LYS A 53 2.87 -19.17 -14.90
CA LYS A 53 3.85 -18.10 -15.04
C LYS A 53 4.09 -17.32 -13.73
N GLN A 54 3.31 -17.58 -12.69
CA GLN A 54 3.33 -16.84 -11.43
C GLN A 54 3.24 -15.32 -11.63
N PHE A 55 2.29 -14.92 -12.49
CA PHE A 55 2.16 -13.54 -12.98
C PHE A 55 0.69 -13.15 -13.17
N TYR A 56 0.36 -11.90 -12.82
CA TYR A 56 -0.96 -11.31 -13.15
C TYR A 56 -0.83 -10.23 -14.19
N TYR A 57 -1.89 -10.06 -14.97
CA TYR A 57 -2.02 -8.99 -15.96
C TYR A 57 -3.48 -8.53 -16.07
N CYS A 58 -3.70 -7.23 -16.10
CA CYS A 58 -4.99 -6.63 -16.37
C CYS A 58 -5.04 -6.08 -17.81
N PHE A 59 -5.95 -6.58 -18.61
CA PHE A 59 -6.12 -6.09 -20.00
C PHE A 59 -6.83 -4.73 -20.06
N GLY A 60 -7.44 -4.26 -18.96
CA GLY A 60 -8.09 -2.95 -18.88
C GLY A 60 -7.10 -1.82 -18.56
N CYS A 61 -6.36 -1.91 -17.43
CA CYS A 61 -5.47 -0.86 -16.98
C CYS A 61 -3.98 -1.19 -17.14
N GLN A 62 -3.63 -2.37 -17.66
CA GLN A 62 -2.25 -2.85 -17.87
C GLN A 62 -1.44 -3.07 -16.58
N ALA A 63 -2.08 -3.03 -15.41
CA ALA A 63 -1.45 -3.41 -14.16
C ALA A 63 -0.97 -4.86 -14.26
N SER A 64 0.26 -5.12 -13.85
CA SER A 64 0.90 -6.43 -14.04
C SER A 64 2.02 -6.67 -13.06
N GLY A 65 2.27 -7.93 -12.68
CA GLY A 65 3.39 -8.27 -11.82
C GLY A 65 3.32 -9.64 -11.16
N SER A 66 4.29 -9.88 -10.27
CA SER A 66 4.37 -11.06 -9.41
C SER A 66 3.50 -10.91 -8.15
N ALA A 67 3.43 -11.97 -7.33
CA ALA A 67 2.78 -11.94 -6.02
C ALA A 67 3.30 -10.81 -5.13
N LEU A 68 4.61 -10.57 -5.13
CA LEU A 68 5.24 -9.50 -4.37
C LEU A 68 4.75 -8.12 -4.80
N LYS A 69 4.76 -7.85 -6.11
CA LYS A 69 4.26 -6.58 -6.66
C LYS A 69 2.78 -6.40 -6.37
N PHE A 70 1.98 -7.47 -6.44
CA PHE A 70 0.56 -7.42 -6.09
C PHE A 70 0.34 -6.96 -4.64
N LEU A 71 1.08 -7.51 -3.67
CA LEU A 71 0.98 -7.09 -2.26
C LEU A 71 1.38 -5.63 -2.06
N MET A 72 2.44 -5.19 -2.73
CA MET A 72 2.90 -3.80 -2.64
C MET A 72 1.85 -2.82 -3.17
N GLU A 73 1.19 -3.14 -4.28
CA GLU A 73 0.20 -2.25 -4.92
C GLU A 73 -1.18 -2.34 -4.27
N PHE A 74 -1.65 -3.56 -3.94
CA PHE A 74 -2.99 -3.77 -3.40
C PHE A 74 -3.07 -3.49 -1.90
N ASP A 75 -2.17 -4.07 -1.10
CA ASP A 75 -2.13 -3.88 0.36
C ASP A 75 -1.33 -2.62 0.76
N ARG A 76 -0.76 -1.90 -0.23
CA ARG A 76 0.09 -0.72 -0.03
C ARG A 76 1.27 -0.97 0.89
N MET A 77 1.82 -2.16 0.80
CA MET A 77 2.99 -2.56 1.56
C MET A 77 4.27 -2.01 0.93
N ASP A 78 5.26 -1.69 1.75
CA ASP A 78 6.62 -1.51 1.26
C ASP A 78 7.24 -2.87 0.87
N PHE A 79 8.37 -2.83 0.18
CA PHE A 79 9.04 -4.02 -0.31
C PHE A 79 9.41 -5.00 0.82
N LEU A 80 9.94 -4.50 1.93
CA LEU A 80 10.36 -5.33 3.06
C LEU A 80 9.16 -6.03 3.70
N SER A 81 8.10 -5.28 3.99
CA SER A 81 6.86 -5.82 4.57
C SER A 81 6.20 -6.86 3.67
N ALA A 82 6.22 -6.65 2.35
CA ALA A 82 5.69 -7.61 1.39
C ALA A 82 6.51 -8.91 1.35
N VAL A 83 7.85 -8.81 1.40
CA VAL A 83 8.74 -9.97 1.50
C VAL A 83 8.54 -10.72 2.81
N GLU A 84 8.47 -10.02 3.94
CA GLU A 84 8.21 -10.63 5.25
C GLU A 84 6.85 -11.33 5.31
N SER A 85 5.82 -10.74 4.70
CA SER A 85 4.48 -11.34 4.60
C SER A 85 4.50 -12.65 3.82
N LEU A 86 5.17 -12.71 2.67
CA LEU A 86 5.30 -13.93 1.87
C LEU A 86 6.17 -14.97 2.59
N ALA A 87 7.30 -14.55 3.15
CA ALA A 87 8.22 -15.45 3.87
C ALA A 87 7.54 -16.07 5.09
N GLY A 88 6.77 -15.27 5.86
CA GLY A 88 6.01 -15.76 7.01
C GLY A 88 4.98 -16.83 6.65
N ARG A 89 4.31 -16.72 5.48
CA ARG A 89 3.37 -17.74 4.99
C ARG A 89 4.06 -19.06 4.65
N LEU A 90 5.30 -18.99 4.18
CA LEU A 90 6.12 -20.16 3.79
C LEU A 90 6.98 -20.69 4.95
N GLY A 91 6.93 -20.06 6.13
CA GLY A 91 7.79 -20.42 7.26
C GLY A 91 9.27 -20.16 7.01
N LEU A 92 9.60 -19.23 6.07
CA LEU A 92 10.97 -18.86 5.74
C LEU A 92 11.42 -17.68 6.60
N ALA A 93 12.65 -17.74 7.10
CA ALA A 93 13.29 -16.60 7.74
C ALA A 93 13.88 -15.70 6.67
N VAL A 94 13.50 -14.42 6.67
CA VAL A 94 14.09 -13.43 5.76
C VAL A 94 15.54 -13.23 6.15
N PRO A 95 16.52 -13.48 5.23
CA PRO A 95 17.93 -13.22 5.51
C PRO A 95 18.10 -11.72 5.77
N ASN A 96 18.44 -11.40 6.99
CA ASN A 96 18.53 -10.02 7.41
C ASN A 96 20.01 -9.60 7.47
N ASP A 97 20.57 -9.35 6.27
CA ASP A 97 21.84 -8.62 6.14
C ASP A 97 21.68 -7.11 6.34
N ALA A 98 20.47 -6.67 6.77
CA ALA A 98 20.28 -5.30 7.19
C ALA A 98 21.20 -5.04 8.40
N SER A 99 22.18 -4.19 8.22
CA SER A 99 23.02 -3.71 9.30
C SER A 99 22.16 -3.14 10.41
N SER A 100 22.65 -3.11 11.64
CA SER A 100 21.95 -2.44 12.75
C SER A 100 21.57 -0.99 12.38
N GLU A 101 22.38 -0.34 11.55
CA GLU A 101 22.16 1.00 11.00
C GLU A 101 20.93 1.09 10.10
N ASP A 102 20.67 0.09 9.24
CA ASP A 102 19.48 0.08 8.39
C ASP A 102 18.19 -0.10 9.22
N ARG A 103 18.24 -0.90 10.28
CA ARG A 103 17.09 -1.08 11.19
C ARG A 103 16.80 0.18 11.99
N GLU A 104 17.83 0.86 12.47
CA GLU A 104 17.69 2.14 13.17
C GLU A 104 17.15 3.23 12.25
N ALA A 105 17.63 3.29 10.99
CA ALA A 105 17.12 4.24 10.00
C ALA A 105 15.64 4.01 9.66
N VAL A 106 15.21 2.75 9.56
CA VAL A 106 13.79 2.40 9.34
C VAL A 106 12.95 2.76 10.56
N ALA A 107 13.44 2.45 11.77
CA ALA A 107 12.75 2.80 13.02
C ALA A 107 12.63 4.31 13.21
N GLN A 108 13.69 5.06 12.93
CA GLN A 108 13.67 6.53 12.97
C GLN A 108 12.69 7.11 11.94
N ARG A 109 12.68 6.58 10.71
CA ARG A 109 11.76 7.03 9.68
C ARG A 109 10.31 6.81 10.09
N LYS A 110 10.00 5.64 10.65
CA LYS A 110 8.68 5.34 11.20
C LYS A 110 8.29 6.32 12.31
N LEU A 111 9.18 6.56 13.26
CA LEU A 111 8.94 7.50 14.35
C LEU A 111 8.63 8.91 13.83
N ILE A 112 9.37 9.37 12.81
CA ILE A 112 9.13 10.68 12.18
C ILE A 112 7.74 10.73 11.55
N PHE A 113 7.34 9.70 10.80
CA PHE A 113 6.01 9.65 10.18
C PHE A 113 4.89 9.61 11.22
N ASP A 114 5.04 8.83 12.28
CA ASP A 114 4.07 8.74 13.36
C ASP A 114 3.93 10.11 14.07
N THR A 115 5.05 10.78 14.36
CA THR A 115 5.07 12.12 14.98
C THR A 115 4.43 13.18 14.06
N LEU A 116 4.69 13.12 12.75
CA LEU A 116 4.08 14.04 11.78
C LEU A 116 2.57 13.81 11.66
N ALA A 117 2.12 12.55 11.73
CA ALA A 117 0.70 12.23 11.74
C ALA A 117 -0.01 12.79 12.97
N GLU A 118 0.58 12.62 14.16
CA GLU A 118 0.06 13.21 15.40
C GLU A 118 0.01 14.74 15.35
N ALA A 119 1.08 15.38 14.88
CA ALA A 119 1.14 16.83 14.72
C ALA A 119 0.08 17.34 13.74
N LYS A 120 -0.10 16.65 12.61
CA LYS A 120 -1.15 16.95 11.63
C LYS A 120 -2.54 16.91 12.27
N ASP A 121 -2.84 15.83 12.99
CA ASP A 121 -4.16 15.66 13.63
C ASP A 121 -4.37 16.70 14.73
N PHE A 122 -3.34 17.03 15.49
CA PHE A 122 -3.36 18.13 16.47
C PHE A 122 -3.72 19.46 15.79
N TYR A 123 -3.03 19.86 14.72
CA TYR A 123 -3.32 21.13 14.03
C TYR A 123 -4.70 21.15 13.35
N LYS A 124 -5.16 20.03 12.81
CA LYS A 124 -6.55 19.90 12.30
C LYS A 124 -7.57 20.13 13.42
N GLN A 125 -7.30 19.58 14.61
CA GLN A 125 -8.17 19.80 15.77
C GLN A 125 -8.12 21.26 16.22
N GLN A 126 -6.95 21.90 16.24
CA GLN A 126 -6.83 23.32 16.57
C GLN A 126 -7.67 24.21 15.61
N LEU A 127 -7.66 23.93 14.31
CA LEU A 127 -8.49 24.64 13.35
C LEU A 127 -10.00 24.49 13.62
N ARG A 128 -10.42 23.36 14.23
CA ARG A 128 -11.83 23.09 14.55
C ARG A 128 -12.27 23.67 15.87
N SER A 129 -11.45 23.66 16.90
CA SER A 129 -11.85 23.90 18.28
C SER A 129 -11.10 25.02 19.02
N ASN A 130 -9.96 25.50 18.49
CA ASN A 130 -9.19 26.54 19.19
C ASN A 130 -9.98 27.87 19.25
N PRO A 131 -10.08 28.54 20.42
CA PRO A 131 -10.78 29.81 20.54
C PRO A 131 -10.23 30.93 19.63
N GLN A 132 -8.94 30.88 19.28
CA GLN A 132 -8.27 31.88 18.44
C GLN A 132 -8.33 31.56 16.94
N ARG A 133 -8.97 30.47 16.54
CA ARG A 133 -9.07 30.04 15.13
C ARG A 133 -9.77 31.00 14.18
N GLY A 134 -10.54 31.96 14.72
CA GLY A 134 -11.42 32.86 13.93
C GLY A 134 -10.68 33.50 12.77
N ARG A 135 -9.51 34.10 13.04
CA ARG A 135 -8.69 34.78 12.01
C ARG A 135 -8.22 33.81 10.90
N ALA A 136 -7.84 32.59 11.25
CA ALA A 136 -7.43 31.58 10.28
C ALA A 136 -8.61 31.09 9.44
N VAL A 137 -9.77 30.87 10.06
CA VAL A 137 -11.00 30.46 9.37
C VAL A 137 -11.45 31.54 8.39
N ASP A 138 -11.44 32.83 8.80
CA ASP A 138 -11.82 33.94 7.94
C ASP A 138 -10.87 34.08 6.75
N TYR A 139 -9.57 33.91 6.97
CA TYR A 139 -8.57 33.91 5.91
C TYR A 139 -8.82 32.80 4.89
N LEU A 140 -9.11 31.56 5.35
CA LEU A 140 -9.41 30.44 4.46
C LEU A 140 -10.69 30.71 3.64
N LYS A 141 -11.74 31.26 4.28
CA LYS A 141 -12.99 31.65 3.59
C LYS A 141 -12.75 32.73 2.53
N GLN A 142 -11.97 33.76 2.83
CA GLN A 142 -11.61 34.83 1.87
C GLN A 142 -10.85 34.24 0.65
N ARG A 143 -10.10 33.16 0.83
CA ARG A 143 -9.42 32.42 -0.24
C ARG A 143 -10.35 31.45 -0.98
N GLY A 144 -11.64 31.40 -0.66
CA GLY A 144 -12.60 30.49 -1.29
C GLY A 144 -12.46 29.03 -0.85
N LEU A 145 -11.72 28.75 0.23
CA LEU A 145 -11.53 27.40 0.76
C LEU A 145 -12.71 27.04 1.66
N THR A 146 -13.46 26.02 1.26
CA THR A 146 -14.55 25.47 2.07
C THR A 146 -14.02 24.54 3.17
N GLY A 147 -14.84 24.27 4.18
CA GLY A 147 -14.49 23.30 5.22
C GLY A 147 -14.21 21.88 4.67
N GLU A 148 -14.89 21.52 3.57
CA GLU A 148 -14.66 20.25 2.87
C GLU A 148 -13.28 20.21 2.22
N VAL A 149 -12.90 21.28 1.53
CA VAL A 149 -11.56 21.44 0.94
C VAL A 149 -10.49 21.43 2.02
N ALA A 150 -10.68 22.18 3.11
CA ALA A 150 -9.76 22.21 4.23
C ALA A 150 -9.56 20.82 4.85
N ASN A 151 -10.63 20.02 4.96
CA ASN A 151 -10.55 18.67 5.46
C ASN A 151 -9.84 17.72 4.48
N ARG A 152 -10.12 17.83 3.18
CA ARG A 152 -9.50 17.03 2.12
C ARG A 152 -8.00 17.24 2.04
N PHE A 153 -7.54 18.46 2.16
CA PHE A 153 -6.12 18.84 2.13
C PHE A 153 -5.47 18.86 3.53
N GLU A 154 -6.19 18.38 4.55
CA GLU A 154 -5.70 18.24 5.92
C GLU A 154 -5.13 19.54 6.51
N ILE A 155 -5.73 20.68 6.16
CA ILE A 155 -5.30 22.00 6.63
C ILE A 155 -5.55 22.11 8.13
N GLY A 156 -4.52 22.59 8.85
CA GLY A 156 -4.54 22.82 10.30
C GLY A 156 -4.27 24.27 10.67
N PHE A 157 -4.31 24.54 11.98
CA PHE A 157 -4.01 25.85 12.59
C PHE A 157 -2.97 25.65 13.69
N ALA A 158 -1.88 26.45 13.65
CA ALA A 158 -0.82 26.46 14.65
C ALA A 158 -0.95 27.68 15.58
#